data_bb9d4d273da7d9c4050383f107da51cd
#
_entry.id   bb9d4d273da7d9c4050383f107da51cd
#
_cell.length_a   1.000
_cell.length_b   1.000
_cell.length_c   1.000
_cell.angle_alpha   90.00
_cell.angle_beta   90.00
_cell.angle_gamma   90.00
#
_symmetry.space_group_name_H-M   'P 1'
#
loop_
_entity.id
_entity.type
_entity.pdbx_description
1 polymer ?
#
loop_
_entity_poly.entity_id
_entity_poly.type
_entity_poly.pdbx_seq_one_letter_code
_entity_poly.pdbx_strand_id
1 'polypeptide(L)'
;MLTEILAANPADSFARYGLAMEHLSGNDPDKALEEFALTTQHNPDYVPAYQMSGQTLAKLHRNDEAKQRLQDGLAAAQRTGNTHAASEMGALLDEIESGY
;
A
#
# COMPACT_ATOMS: atom_id res chain seq x y z
N MET A 1 -13.77 -16.11 -0.96
CA MET A 1 -13.22 -16.20 -2.33
C MET A 1 -11.74 -15.82 -2.38
N LEU A 2 -11.34 -14.63 -1.92
CA LEU A 2 -9.93 -14.21 -1.95
C LEU A 2 -9.03 -15.10 -1.11
N THR A 3 -9.52 -15.52 0.06
CA THR A 3 -8.76 -16.43 0.93
C THR A 3 -8.51 -17.78 0.28
N GLU A 4 -9.45 -18.27 -0.53
CA GLU A 4 -9.30 -19.53 -1.27
C GLU A 4 -8.25 -19.39 -2.36
N ILE A 5 -8.25 -18.26 -3.07
CA ILE A 5 -7.24 -17.97 -4.10
C ILE A 5 -5.87 -17.94 -3.47
N LEU A 6 -5.73 -17.25 -2.32
CA LEU A 6 -4.45 -17.13 -1.62
C LEU A 6 -3.98 -18.45 -1.02
N ALA A 7 -4.90 -19.32 -0.61
CA ALA A 7 -4.54 -20.66 -0.15
C ALA A 7 -3.92 -21.49 -1.29
N ALA A 8 -4.45 -21.33 -2.52
CA ALA A 8 -3.91 -22.01 -3.69
C ALA A 8 -2.65 -21.34 -4.23
N ASN A 9 -2.56 -20.01 -4.10
CA ASN A 9 -1.41 -19.22 -4.59
C ASN A 9 -1.12 -18.07 -3.63
N PRO A 10 -0.30 -18.32 -2.59
CA PRO A 10 0.00 -17.28 -1.60
C PRO A 10 0.71 -16.04 -2.17
N ALA A 11 1.33 -16.17 -3.33
CA ALA A 11 2.03 -15.06 -3.98
C ALA A 11 1.14 -14.24 -4.91
N ASP A 12 -0.18 -14.51 -4.97
CA ASP A 12 -1.11 -13.77 -5.81
C ASP A 12 -1.32 -12.36 -5.23
N SER A 13 -0.57 -11.40 -5.77
CA SER A 13 -0.56 -10.02 -5.28
C SER A 13 -1.92 -9.35 -5.46
N PHE A 14 -2.59 -9.60 -6.57
CA PHE A 14 -3.89 -8.99 -6.83
C PHE A 14 -4.92 -9.47 -5.81
N ALA A 15 -4.96 -10.77 -5.54
CA ALA A 15 -5.90 -11.34 -4.56
C ALA A 15 -5.60 -10.84 -3.15
N ARG A 16 -4.32 -10.76 -2.77
CA ARG A 16 -3.95 -10.27 -1.44
C ARG A 16 -4.26 -8.79 -1.27
N TYR A 17 -4.00 -7.99 -2.31
CA TYR A 17 -4.39 -6.57 -2.33
C TYR A 17 -5.91 -6.43 -2.16
N GLY A 18 -6.68 -7.26 -2.86
CA GLY A 18 -8.14 -7.28 -2.72
C GLY A 18 -8.58 -7.60 -1.30
N LEU A 19 -7.91 -8.56 -0.65
CA LEU A 19 -8.21 -8.91 0.76
C LEU A 19 -7.91 -7.72 1.68
N ALA A 20 -6.79 -7.03 1.45
CA ALA A 20 -6.47 -5.83 2.21
C ALA A 20 -7.55 -4.76 2.06
N MET A 21 -8.04 -4.55 0.85
CA MET A 21 -9.11 -3.59 0.60
C MET A 21 -10.40 -3.98 1.29
N GLU A 22 -10.70 -5.27 1.38
CA GLU A 22 -11.86 -5.76 2.15
C GLU A 22 -11.72 -5.42 3.63
N HIS A 23 -10.53 -5.58 4.19
CA HIS A 23 -10.29 -5.22 5.58
C HIS A 23 -10.48 -3.72 5.82
N LEU A 24 -10.04 -2.87 4.88
CA LEU A 24 -10.29 -1.43 4.98
C LEU A 24 -11.78 -1.12 4.97
N SER A 25 -12.52 -1.75 4.07
CA SER A 25 -13.98 -1.56 3.99
C SER A 25 -14.68 -2.02 5.27
N GLY A 26 -14.13 -3.04 5.92
CA GLY A 26 -14.62 -3.53 7.20
C GLY A 26 -14.12 -2.75 8.41
N ASN A 27 -13.47 -1.62 8.19
CA ASN A 27 -12.92 -0.77 9.23
C ASN A 27 -11.88 -1.48 10.12
N ASP A 28 -11.04 -2.30 9.48
CA ASP A 28 -9.93 -2.99 10.14
C ASP A 28 -8.60 -2.62 9.47
N PRO A 29 -8.10 -1.39 9.73
CA PRO A 29 -6.90 -0.92 9.06
C PRO A 29 -5.64 -1.70 9.43
N ASP A 30 -5.56 -2.25 10.64
CA ASP A 30 -4.38 -3.00 11.06
C ASP A 30 -4.20 -4.27 10.24
N LYS A 31 -5.29 -5.02 10.01
CA LYS A 31 -5.25 -6.20 9.15
C LYS A 31 -4.98 -5.83 7.70
N ALA A 32 -5.56 -4.71 7.24
CA ALA A 32 -5.29 -4.21 5.90
C ALA A 32 -3.80 -3.92 5.70
N LEU A 33 -3.18 -3.26 6.67
CA LEU A 33 -1.75 -2.93 6.60
C LEU A 33 -0.88 -4.19 6.57
N GLU A 34 -1.23 -5.23 7.33
CA GLU A 34 -0.52 -6.50 7.28
C GLU A 34 -0.59 -7.12 5.88
N GLU A 35 -1.78 -7.13 5.26
CA GLU A 35 -1.95 -7.69 3.92
C GLU A 35 -1.25 -6.86 2.86
N PHE A 36 -1.25 -5.52 2.98
CA PHE A 36 -0.48 -4.68 2.06
C PHE A 36 1.02 -4.95 2.17
N ALA A 37 1.52 -5.13 3.39
CA ALA A 37 2.94 -5.44 3.60
C ALA A 37 3.32 -6.78 2.95
N LEU A 38 2.49 -7.80 3.11
CA LEU A 38 2.70 -9.09 2.47
C LEU A 38 2.61 -8.99 0.95
N THR A 39 1.71 -8.16 0.43
CA THR A 39 1.59 -7.93 -1.02
C THR A 39 2.91 -7.41 -1.59
N THR A 40 3.50 -6.40 -0.96
CA THR A 40 4.75 -5.81 -1.45
C THR A 40 5.96 -6.69 -1.16
N GLN A 41 5.88 -7.55 -0.15
CA GLN A 41 6.93 -8.54 0.11
C GLN A 41 7.00 -9.57 -1.01
N HIS A 42 5.85 -10.05 -1.49
CA HIS A 42 5.78 -10.99 -2.60
C HIS A 42 6.00 -10.33 -3.95
N ASN A 43 5.57 -9.06 -4.10
CA ASN A 43 5.72 -8.31 -5.34
C ASN A 43 6.12 -6.87 -5.04
N PRO A 44 7.43 -6.59 -4.97
CA PRO A 44 7.92 -5.24 -4.67
C PRO A 44 7.50 -4.15 -5.65
N ASP A 45 7.02 -4.53 -6.83
CA ASP A 45 6.58 -3.57 -7.85
C ASP A 45 5.07 -3.35 -7.85
N TYR A 46 4.35 -3.88 -6.87
CA TYR A 46 2.91 -3.72 -6.78
C TYR A 46 2.58 -2.34 -6.18
N VAL A 47 2.65 -1.31 -7.02
CA VAL A 47 2.54 0.09 -6.63
C VAL A 47 1.29 0.42 -5.81
N PRO A 48 0.07 -0.07 -6.17
CA PRO A 48 -1.13 0.29 -5.40
C PRO A 48 -1.06 -0.04 -3.91
N ALA A 49 -0.34 -1.11 -3.54
CA ALA A 49 -0.24 -1.51 -2.13
C ALA A 49 0.57 -0.50 -1.31
N TYR A 50 1.62 0.07 -1.88
CA TYR A 50 2.36 1.14 -1.21
C TYR A 50 1.49 2.38 -1.03
N GLN A 51 0.77 2.75 -2.09
CA GLN A 51 -0.06 3.95 -2.09
C GLN A 51 -1.16 3.84 -1.04
N MET A 52 -1.89 2.73 -1.02
CA MET A 52 -2.96 2.51 -0.04
C MET A 52 -2.44 2.38 1.38
N SER A 53 -1.29 1.71 1.57
CA SER A 53 -0.62 1.66 2.88
C SER A 53 -0.27 3.06 3.38
N GLY A 54 0.34 3.87 2.52
CA GLY A 54 0.73 5.22 2.88
C GLY A 54 -0.46 6.07 3.27
N GLN A 55 -1.53 6.02 2.49
CA GLN A 55 -2.77 6.74 2.79
C GLN A 55 -3.39 6.29 4.12
N THR A 56 -3.43 4.99 4.35
CA THR A 56 -4.00 4.42 5.56
C THR A 56 -3.20 4.84 6.79
N LEU A 57 -1.87 4.73 6.71
CA LEU A 57 -0.99 5.13 7.81
C LEU A 57 -1.09 6.63 8.10
N ALA A 58 -1.22 7.46 7.07
CA ALA A 58 -1.39 8.90 7.24
C ALA A 58 -2.70 9.22 7.96
N LYS A 59 -3.78 8.54 7.62
CA LYS A 59 -5.08 8.70 8.29
C LYS A 59 -5.02 8.30 9.76
N LEU A 60 -4.18 7.33 10.09
CA LEU A 60 -3.97 6.87 11.46
C LEU A 60 -2.95 7.74 12.21
N HIS A 61 -2.44 8.79 11.58
CA HIS A 61 -1.39 9.67 12.12
C HIS A 61 -0.09 8.93 12.45
N ARG A 62 0.17 7.83 11.75
CA ARG A 62 1.42 7.07 11.83
C ARG A 62 2.35 7.59 10.74
N ASN A 63 2.80 8.83 10.90
CA ASN A 63 3.42 9.59 9.82
C ASN A 63 4.79 9.06 9.41
N ASP A 64 5.61 8.58 10.33
CA ASP A 64 6.94 8.04 9.98
C ASP A 64 6.81 6.78 9.11
N GLU A 65 5.88 5.90 9.48
CA GLU A 65 5.61 4.70 8.70
C GLU A 65 5.01 5.06 7.34
N ALA A 66 4.11 6.05 7.32
CA ALA A 66 3.49 6.52 6.08
C ALA A 66 4.56 7.05 5.12
N LYS A 67 5.50 7.86 5.61
CA LYS A 67 6.60 8.37 4.80
C LYS A 67 7.42 7.25 4.19
N GLN A 68 7.75 6.25 4.98
CA GLN A 68 8.56 5.13 4.50
C GLN A 68 7.84 4.37 3.39
N ARG A 69 6.55 4.07 3.58
CA ARG A 69 5.77 3.35 2.57
C ARG A 69 5.64 4.16 1.28
N LEU A 70 5.45 5.47 1.40
CA LEU A 70 5.34 6.34 0.23
C LEU A 70 6.67 6.45 -0.51
N GLN A 71 7.80 6.52 0.20
CA GLN A 71 9.13 6.54 -0.41
C GLN A 71 9.40 5.23 -1.16
N ASP A 72 9.08 4.09 -0.54
CA ASP A 72 9.21 2.78 -1.18
C ASP A 72 8.31 2.69 -2.42
N GLY A 73 7.09 3.23 -2.30
CA GLY A 73 6.14 3.25 -3.41
C GLY A 73 6.60 4.15 -4.56
N LEU A 74 7.23 5.29 -4.25
CA LEU A 74 7.81 6.16 -5.27
C LEU A 74 8.91 5.43 -6.05
N ALA A 75 9.76 4.69 -5.36
CA ALA A 75 10.81 3.91 -6.02
C ALA A 75 10.19 2.85 -6.93
N ALA A 76 9.15 2.15 -6.47
CA ALA A 76 8.44 1.16 -7.27
C ALA A 76 7.75 1.80 -8.48
N ALA A 77 7.14 2.97 -8.29
CA ALA A 77 6.50 3.69 -9.38
C ALA A 77 7.50 4.11 -10.46
N GLN A 78 8.69 4.53 -10.03
CA GLN A 78 9.77 4.89 -10.97
C GLN A 78 10.26 3.67 -11.74
N ARG A 79 10.46 2.53 -11.06
CA ARG A 79 10.89 1.28 -11.72
C ARG A 79 9.90 0.81 -12.77
N THR A 80 8.61 1.03 -12.53
CA THR A 80 7.53 0.54 -13.40
C THR A 80 7.01 1.60 -14.38
N GLY A 81 7.53 2.83 -14.31
CA GLY A 81 7.08 3.92 -15.19
C GLY A 81 5.68 4.44 -14.86
N ASN A 82 5.21 4.24 -13.62
CA ASN A 82 3.89 4.69 -13.20
C ASN A 82 3.95 6.14 -12.69
N THR A 83 3.96 7.08 -13.63
CA THR A 83 4.11 8.51 -13.31
C THR A 83 2.92 9.08 -12.55
N HIS A 84 1.72 8.59 -12.83
CA HIS A 84 0.50 9.03 -12.14
C HIS A 84 0.58 8.69 -10.64
N ALA A 85 0.90 7.45 -10.31
CA ALA A 85 1.03 7.03 -8.92
C ALA A 85 2.16 7.78 -8.22
N ALA A 86 3.28 7.99 -8.90
CA ALA A 86 4.41 8.74 -8.36
C ALA A 86 3.99 10.17 -7.99
N SER A 87 3.22 10.82 -8.86
CA SER A 87 2.72 12.17 -8.61
C SER A 87 1.81 12.22 -7.38
N GLU A 88 0.88 11.28 -7.26
CA GLU A 88 -0.04 11.22 -6.13
C GLU A 88 0.68 10.93 -4.81
N MET A 89 1.60 9.97 -4.82
CA MET A 89 2.36 9.62 -3.61
C MET A 89 3.29 10.75 -3.19
N GLY A 90 3.90 11.43 -4.17
CA GLY A 90 4.75 12.58 -3.90
C GLY A 90 3.98 13.71 -3.25
N ALA A 91 2.76 13.99 -3.72
CA ALA A 91 1.90 15.01 -3.15
C ALA A 91 1.53 14.70 -1.70
N LEU A 92 1.17 13.45 -1.43
CA LEU A 92 0.84 13.05 -0.05
C LEU A 92 2.06 13.12 0.86
N LEU A 93 3.22 12.71 0.37
CA LEU A 93 4.46 12.80 1.12
C LEU A 93 4.77 14.26 1.49
N ASP A 94 4.60 15.18 0.54
CA ASP A 94 4.80 16.61 0.79
C ASP A 94 3.83 17.12 1.87
N GLU A 95 2.57 16.70 1.85
CA GLU A 95 1.60 17.08 2.87
C GLU A 95 2.05 16.62 4.25
N ILE A 96 2.50 15.37 4.36
CA ILE A 96 2.95 14.80 5.63
C ILE A 96 4.18 15.57 6.14
N GLU A 97 5.13 15.85 5.26
CA GLU A 97 6.37 16.53 5.61
C GLU A 97 6.15 17.98 5.99
N SER A 98 5.11 18.64 5.46
CA SER A 98 4.77 20.01 5.84
C SER A 98 3.89 20.10 7.09
N GLY A 99 3.55 18.99 7.71
CA GLY A 99 2.86 18.96 9.00
C GLY A 99 1.34 19.06 8.93
N TYR A 100 0.74 18.80 7.79
CA TYR A 100 -0.73 18.78 7.67
C TYR A 100 -1.35 17.49 8.13
#